data_a441ebfcc8fff423544f1b066006c38f
#
_entry.id   a441ebfcc8fff423544f1b066006c38f
#
_cell.length_a   1.000
_cell.length_b   1.000
_cell.length_c   1.000
_cell.angle_alpha   90.00
_cell.angle_beta   90.00
_cell.angle_gamma   90.00
#
_symmetry.space_group_name_H-M   'P 1'
#
loop_
_entity.id
_entity.type
_entity.pdbx_description
1 polymer ?
#
loop_
_entity_poly.entity_id
_entity_poly.type
_entity_poly.pdbx_seq_one_letter_code
_entity_poly.pdbx_strand_id
1 'polypeptide(L)'
;MKKQIPNLFTLINLIFGCVALVMALQTDNINIYTNDEFTSSFNVPEKLAFASLFIFAAAAVDFLDGFVARLCHTSSEMGKQLDSLADVVSFGVCPSVILYQLLRLSFIKEENGLDVAFAWLLPAFILAAAAAYRLAKFNLDPSQHFGFKGVPTPAVGLLVASFPLILHYGSSFHYINEIMINKWFLYGLIITLSWLMVSNLPLIALKFSGFSVKNDFPKLILMGIGIVSVLFLKWLAVPIIFVAYILISLTFKNKATT
;
A
#
# COMPACT_ATOMS: atom_id res chain seq x y z
N MET A 1 18.08 20.42 -19.18
CA MET A 1 18.46 19.13 -18.58
C MET A 1 18.05 19.01 -17.10
N LYS A 2 18.34 19.97 -16.21
CA LYS A 2 17.99 19.86 -14.77
C LYS A 2 16.48 19.68 -14.47
N LYS A 3 15.58 20.21 -15.30
CA LYS A 3 14.11 20.08 -15.15
C LYS A 3 13.58 18.67 -15.47
N GLN A 4 14.37 17.81 -16.09
CA GLN A 4 13.95 16.44 -16.48
C GLN A 4 14.36 15.37 -15.46
N ILE A 5 15.24 15.71 -14.49
CA ILE A 5 15.76 14.73 -13.52
C ILE A 5 14.64 14.15 -12.64
N PRO A 6 13.70 14.94 -12.08
CA PRO A 6 12.58 14.36 -11.30
C PRO A 6 11.74 13.40 -12.15
N ASN A 7 11.42 13.77 -13.39
CA ASN A 7 10.63 12.91 -14.28
C ASN A 7 11.29 11.55 -14.54
N LEU A 8 12.64 11.48 -14.50
CA LEU A 8 13.34 10.20 -14.65
C LEU A 8 13.09 9.28 -13.43
N PHE A 9 13.10 9.83 -12.22
CA PHE A 9 12.77 9.06 -11.01
C PHE A 9 11.32 8.56 -11.07
N THR A 10 10.38 9.40 -11.49
CA THR A 10 8.98 8.99 -11.68
C THR A 10 8.85 7.84 -12.68
N LEU A 11 9.61 7.87 -13.78
CA LEU A 11 9.63 6.75 -14.74
C LEU A 11 10.26 5.48 -14.14
N ILE A 12 11.25 5.60 -13.27
CA ILE A 12 11.83 4.44 -12.55
C ILE A 12 10.80 3.86 -11.56
N ASN A 13 10.03 4.71 -10.85
CA ASN A 13 8.89 4.26 -10.04
C ASN A 13 7.93 3.43 -10.90
N LEU A 14 7.51 3.93 -12.06
CA LEU A 14 6.65 3.21 -12.99
C LEU A 14 7.24 1.86 -13.42
N ILE A 15 8.54 1.82 -13.77
CA ILE A 15 9.22 0.58 -14.16
C ILE A 15 9.18 -0.43 -13.02
N PHE A 16 9.47 -0.03 -11.78
CA PHE A 16 9.37 -0.92 -10.63
C PHE A 16 7.94 -1.42 -10.40
N GLY A 17 6.93 -0.57 -10.58
CA GLY A 17 5.52 -0.97 -10.57
C GLY A 17 5.20 -2.02 -11.65
N CYS A 18 5.68 -1.84 -12.87
CA CYS A 18 5.50 -2.81 -13.95
C CYS A 18 6.20 -4.15 -13.65
N VAL A 19 7.43 -4.12 -13.12
CA VAL A 19 8.14 -5.35 -12.71
C VAL A 19 7.39 -6.05 -11.59
N ALA A 20 6.92 -5.31 -10.58
CA ALA A 20 6.11 -5.85 -9.50
C ALA A 20 4.82 -6.52 -10.02
N LEU A 21 4.16 -5.89 -11.00
CA LEU A 21 2.96 -6.44 -11.64
C LEU A 21 3.26 -7.77 -12.34
N VAL A 22 4.34 -7.84 -13.13
CA VAL A 22 4.77 -9.07 -13.81
C VAL A 22 5.08 -10.17 -12.80
N MET A 23 5.81 -9.85 -11.72
CA MET A 23 6.11 -10.82 -10.66
C MET A 23 4.85 -11.31 -9.95
N ALA A 24 3.87 -10.43 -9.69
CA ALA A 24 2.61 -10.79 -9.06
C ALA A 24 1.73 -11.68 -9.97
N LEU A 25 1.82 -11.52 -11.29
CA LEU A 25 1.08 -12.35 -12.26
C LEU A 25 1.75 -13.70 -12.53
N GLN A 26 3.09 -13.76 -12.46
CA GLN A 26 3.88 -14.98 -12.68
C GLN A 26 3.98 -15.84 -11.40
N THR A 27 2.87 -16.03 -10.71
CA THR A 27 2.86 -16.95 -9.56
C THR A 27 3.05 -18.37 -10.08
N ASP A 28 4.14 -19.00 -9.64
CA ASP A 28 4.41 -20.43 -9.94
C ASP A 28 3.36 -21.33 -9.28
N ASN A 29 3.43 -22.63 -9.57
CA ASN A 29 2.50 -23.62 -9.04
C ASN A 29 2.38 -23.50 -7.51
N ILE A 30 1.14 -23.40 -7.04
CA ILE A 30 0.84 -23.42 -5.62
C ILE A 30 1.04 -24.85 -5.15
N ASN A 31 2.09 -25.09 -4.37
CA ASN A 31 2.30 -26.38 -3.76
C ASN A 31 1.35 -26.55 -2.58
N ILE A 32 0.33 -27.38 -2.74
CA ILE A 32 -0.57 -27.77 -1.67
C ILE A 32 0.04 -29.01 -1.02
N TYR A 33 0.54 -28.85 0.21
CA TYR A 33 0.96 -30.01 1.01
C TYR A 33 -0.24 -30.47 1.82
N THR A 34 -0.86 -31.56 1.41
CA THR A 34 -1.85 -32.29 2.23
C THR A 34 -1.09 -33.21 3.18
N ASN A 35 -0.91 -32.82 4.40
CA ASN A 35 -0.58 -33.78 5.46
C ASN A 35 -1.87 -34.51 5.83
N ASP A 36 -1.79 -35.82 6.15
CA ASP A 36 -2.91 -36.70 6.46
C ASP A 36 -3.81 -36.29 7.67
N GLU A 37 -3.51 -35.19 8.30
CA GLU A 37 -4.33 -34.55 9.32
C GLU A 37 -4.73 -33.15 8.84
N PHE A 38 -5.82 -33.02 8.11
CA PHE A 38 -6.66 -31.81 7.86
C PHE A 38 -6.01 -30.39 7.86
N THR A 39 -4.71 -30.25 7.79
CA THR A 39 -3.99 -28.96 7.71
C THR A 39 -3.27 -28.83 6.37
N SER A 40 -3.95 -28.24 5.40
CA SER A 40 -3.30 -27.80 4.18
C SER A 40 -2.42 -26.57 4.49
N SER A 41 -1.10 -26.75 4.52
CA SER A 41 -0.17 -25.63 4.59
C SER A 41 0.10 -25.10 3.19
N PHE A 42 -0.13 -23.79 3.01
CA PHE A 42 0.17 -23.11 1.75
C PHE A 42 1.49 -22.36 1.87
N ASN A 43 2.35 -22.54 0.88
CA ASN A 43 3.45 -21.60 0.68
C ASN A 43 2.97 -20.49 -0.27
N VAL A 44 3.00 -19.25 0.22
CA VAL A 44 2.79 -18.06 -0.62
C VAL A 44 3.90 -18.04 -1.68
N PRO A 45 3.56 -17.90 -2.97
CA PRO A 45 4.55 -17.90 -4.04
C PRO A 45 5.63 -16.84 -3.76
N GLU A 46 6.90 -17.25 -3.83
CA GLU A 46 8.05 -16.37 -3.58
C GLU A 46 8.02 -15.12 -4.47
N LYS A 47 7.57 -15.28 -5.73
CA LYS A 47 7.41 -14.17 -6.66
C LYS A 47 6.44 -13.09 -6.17
N LEU A 48 5.44 -13.47 -5.37
CA LEU A 48 4.52 -12.50 -4.78
C LEU A 48 5.21 -11.65 -3.70
N ALA A 49 6.14 -12.25 -2.94
CA ALA A 49 6.99 -11.52 -2.00
C ALA A 49 7.97 -10.59 -2.74
N PHE A 50 8.55 -11.03 -3.86
CA PHE A 50 9.37 -10.15 -4.70
C PHE A 50 8.57 -9.00 -5.31
N ALA A 51 7.34 -9.25 -5.79
CA ALA A 51 6.44 -8.18 -6.24
C ALA A 51 6.27 -7.11 -5.16
N SER A 52 6.06 -7.52 -3.91
CA SER A 52 5.97 -6.61 -2.78
C SER A 52 7.24 -5.79 -2.58
N LEU A 53 8.42 -6.39 -2.65
CA LEU A 53 9.69 -5.67 -2.52
C LEU A 53 9.86 -4.62 -3.62
N PHE A 54 9.44 -4.90 -4.86
CA PHE A 54 9.46 -3.91 -5.94
C PHE A 54 8.49 -2.75 -5.69
N ILE A 55 7.33 -2.98 -5.06
CA ILE A 55 6.43 -1.88 -4.64
C ILE A 55 7.10 -1.01 -3.57
N PHE A 56 7.81 -1.61 -2.59
CA PHE A 56 8.58 -0.85 -1.61
C PHE A 56 9.71 -0.06 -2.27
N ALA A 57 10.40 -0.63 -3.28
CA ALA A 57 11.41 0.07 -4.06
C ALA A 57 10.79 1.23 -4.86
N ALA A 58 9.62 1.02 -5.48
CA ALA A 58 8.85 2.05 -6.17
C ALA A 58 8.53 3.22 -5.23
N ALA A 59 8.07 2.93 -4.00
CA ALA A 59 7.77 3.97 -3.01
C ALA A 59 9.03 4.73 -2.54
N ALA A 60 10.17 4.06 -2.45
CA ALA A 60 11.43 4.72 -2.11
C ALA A 60 11.87 5.69 -3.24
N VAL A 61 11.71 5.29 -4.49
CA VAL A 61 12.03 6.15 -5.65
C VAL A 61 11.04 7.31 -5.78
N ASP A 62 9.75 7.09 -5.54
CA ASP A 62 8.71 8.11 -5.48
C ASP A 62 9.03 9.18 -4.42
N PHE A 63 9.43 8.74 -3.24
CA PHE A 63 9.87 9.68 -2.20
C PHE A 63 11.09 10.50 -2.63
N LEU A 64 12.04 9.89 -3.35
CA LEU A 64 13.25 10.55 -3.85
C LEU A 64 12.93 11.57 -4.94
N ASP A 65 11.99 11.30 -5.86
CA ASP A 65 11.63 12.26 -6.90
C ASP A 65 11.00 13.52 -6.31
N GLY A 66 10.08 13.38 -5.36
CA GLY A 66 9.51 14.49 -4.61
C GLY A 66 10.55 15.28 -3.80
N PHE A 67 11.59 14.61 -3.29
CA PHE A 67 12.70 15.27 -2.61
C PHE A 67 13.59 16.06 -3.59
N VAL A 68 13.97 15.44 -4.71
CA VAL A 68 14.80 16.05 -5.76
C VAL A 68 14.08 17.22 -6.43
N ALA A 69 12.78 17.09 -6.72
CA ALA A 69 11.97 18.17 -7.28
C ALA A 69 11.99 19.43 -6.39
N ARG A 70 11.89 19.24 -5.06
CA ARG A 70 11.98 20.33 -4.09
C ARG A 70 13.38 20.96 -4.04
N LEU A 71 14.43 20.15 -4.03
CA LEU A 71 15.82 20.64 -4.04
C LEU A 71 16.16 21.43 -5.31
N CYS A 72 15.67 20.97 -6.45
CA CYS A 72 15.94 21.62 -7.75
C CYS A 72 15.00 22.81 -8.02
N HIS A 73 14.01 23.08 -7.18
CA HIS A 73 12.94 24.07 -7.41
C HIS A 73 12.28 23.88 -8.78
N THR A 74 12.11 22.64 -9.24
CA THR A 74 11.56 22.31 -10.55
C THR A 74 10.25 21.55 -10.37
N SER A 75 9.14 22.26 -10.46
CA SER A 75 7.82 21.64 -10.63
C SER A 75 7.33 21.89 -12.05
N SER A 76 6.78 20.87 -12.70
CA SER A 76 6.14 21.01 -14.01
C SER A 76 4.78 20.33 -13.99
N GLU A 77 3.82 20.87 -14.74
CA GLU A 77 2.50 20.26 -14.91
C GLU A 77 2.60 18.83 -15.46
N MET A 78 3.50 18.62 -16.43
CA MET A 78 3.77 17.30 -16.98
C MET A 78 4.32 16.33 -15.91
N GLY A 79 5.26 16.79 -15.06
CA GLY A 79 5.79 15.98 -13.96
C GLY A 79 4.72 15.53 -12.99
N LYS A 80 3.80 16.45 -12.60
CA LYS A 80 2.67 16.13 -11.72
C LYS A 80 1.72 15.09 -12.34
N GLN A 81 1.46 15.17 -13.64
CA GLN A 81 0.62 14.19 -14.32
C GLN A 81 1.31 12.82 -14.43
N LEU A 82 2.61 12.84 -14.77
CA LEU A 82 3.41 11.63 -14.88
C LEU A 82 3.49 10.87 -13.54
N ASP A 83 3.70 11.62 -12.45
CA ASP A 83 3.71 11.13 -11.08
C ASP A 83 2.39 10.40 -10.73
N SER A 84 1.25 11.05 -10.99
CA SER A 84 -0.05 10.42 -10.76
C SER A 84 -0.29 9.17 -11.59
N LEU A 85 0.19 9.14 -12.85
CA LEU A 85 0.08 7.95 -13.71
C LEU A 85 0.95 6.80 -13.20
N ALA A 86 2.18 7.09 -12.76
CA ALA A 86 3.07 6.12 -12.17
C ALA A 86 2.48 5.55 -10.86
N ASP A 87 1.93 6.41 -10.00
CA ASP A 87 1.31 6.04 -8.73
C ASP A 87 0.09 5.13 -8.91
N VAL A 88 -0.74 5.39 -9.93
CA VAL A 88 -1.87 4.49 -10.24
C VAL A 88 -1.37 3.08 -10.52
N VAL A 89 -0.28 2.91 -11.25
CA VAL A 89 0.27 1.59 -11.58
C VAL A 89 0.92 0.97 -10.35
N SER A 90 1.85 1.68 -9.72
CA SER A 90 2.69 1.15 -8.64
C SER A 90 1.93 0.91 -7.34
N PHE A 91 0.99 1.81 -6.99
CA PHE A 91 0.27 1.79 -5.70
C PHE A 91 -1.23 1.56 -5.82
N GLY A 92 -1.77 1.50 -7.04
CA GLY A 92 -3.17 1.14 -7.30
C GLY A 92 -3.30 -0.23 -7.94
N VAL A 93 -2.82 -0.39 -9.17
CA VAL A 93 -3.01 -1.61 -9.97
C VAL A 93 -2.22 -2.78 -9.38
N CYS A 94 -0.94 -2.59 -9.08
CA CYS A 94 -0.09 -3.65 -8.58
C CYS A 94 -0.56 -4.22 -7.23
N PRO A 95 -0.90 -3.41 -6.20
CA PRO A 95 -1.52 -3.91 -4.98
C PRO A 95 -2.88 -4.59 -5.21
N SER A 96 -3.68 -4.14 -6.17
CA SER A 96 -4.93 -4.80 -6.55
C SER A 96 -4.69 -6.21 -7.09
N VAL A 97 -3.62 -6.40 -7.88
CA VAL A 97 -3.24 -7.73 -8.36
C VAL A 97 -2.72 -8.62 -7.22
N ILE A 98 -2.01 -8.05 -6.23
CA ILE A 98 -1.65 -8.81 -5.01
C ILE A 98 -2.92 -9.27 -4.28
N LEU A 99 -3.91 -8.39 -4.07
CA LEU A 99 -5.19 -8.77 -3.44
C LEU A 99 -5.95 -9.81 -4.26
N TYR A 100 -5.94 -9.70 -5.59
CA TYR A 100 -6.49 -10.71 -6.49
C TYR A 100 -5.85 -12.09 -6.26
N GLN A 101 -4.52 -12.15 -6.15
CA GLN A 101 -3.81 -13.40 -5.87
C GLN A 101 -4.09 -13.94 -4.46
N LEU A 102 -4.17 -13.06 -3.45
CA LEU A 102 -4.52 -13.48 -2.09
C LEU A 102 -5.97 -13.99 -2.01
N LEU A 103 -6.92 -13.36 -2.72
CA LEU A 103 -8.28 -13.88 -2.86
C LEU A 103 -8.28 -15.25 -3.53
N ARG A 104 -7.55 -15.42 -4.63
CA ARG A 104 -7.40 -16.71 -5.30
C ARG A 104 -6.88 -17.78 -4.34
N LEU A 105 -5.85 -17.46 -3.54
CA LEU A 105 -5.30 -18.34 -2.50
C LEU A 105 -6.35 -18.69 -1.44
N SER A 106 -7.20 -17.73 -1.05
CA SER A 106 -8.21 -17.95 -0.01
C SER A 106 -9.29 -18.95 -0.43
N PHE A 107 -9.59 -19.02 -1.72
CA PHE A 107 -10.57 -19.97 -2.25
C PHE A 107 -10.01 -21.39 -2.40
N ILE A 108 -8.70 -21.57 -2.54
CA ILE A 108 -8.08 -22.91 -2.70
C ILE A 108 -8.37 -23.82 -1.49
N LYS A 109 -8.68 -23.26 -0.33
CA LYS A 109 -9.09 -24.01 0.86
C LYS A 109 -10.50 -24.62 0.76
N GLU A 110 -11.29 -24.28 -0.25
CA GLU A 110 -12.66 -24.78 -0.43
C GLU A 110 -12.68 -25.96 -1.38
N GLU A 111 -13.67 -26.85 -1.27
CA GLU A 111 -13.77 -28.10 -2.06
C GLU A 111 -13.71 -27.89 -3.57
N ASN A 112 -14.16 -26.73 -4.08
CA ASN A 112 -14.11 -26.34 -5.49
C ASN A 112 -13.13 -25.19 -5.76
N GLY A 113 -12.13 -24.99 -4.90
CA GLY A 113 -11.28 -23.80 -4.91
C GLY A 113 -10.39 -23.61 -6.13
N LEU A 114 -10.19 -24.66 -6.95
CA LEU A 114 -9.44 -24.57 -8.21
C LEU A 114 -10.25 -23.95 -9.35
N ASP A 115 -11.60 -24.06 -9.29
CA ASP A 115 -12.54 -23.57 -10.31
C ASP A 115 -13.30 -22.29 -9.87
N VAL A 116 -12.64 -21.40 -9.14
CA VAL A 116 -13.27 -20.15 -8.69
C VAL A 116 -13.68 -19.30 -9.88
N ALA A 117 -14.97 -18.98 -9.95
CA ALA A 117 -15.47 -18.05 -10.96
C ALA A 117 -14.76 -16.70 -10.85
N PHE A 118 -14.24 -16.21 -11.97
CA PHE A 118 -13.49 -14.95 -12.06
C PHE A 118 -14.22 -13.75 -11.40
N ALA A 119 -15.56 -13.77 -11.44
CA ALA A 119 -16.40 -12.75 -10.84
C ALA A 119 -16.13 -12.52 -9.35
N TRP A 120 -15.78 -13.56 -8.58
CA TRP A 120 -15.44 -13.44 -7.15
C TRP A 120 -14.08 -12.78 -6.89
N LEU A 121 -13.21 -12.73 -7.87
CA LEU A 121 -11.90 -12.13 -7.78
C LEU A 121 -11.86 -10.67 -8.23
N LEU A 122 -12.86 -10.25 -9.06
CA LEU A 122 -12.97 -8.89 -9.59
C LEU A 122 -13.00 -7.78 -8.52
N PRO A 123 -13.60 -7.97 -7.32
CA PRO A 123 -13.63 -6.92 -6.30
C PRO A 123 -12.24 -6.39 -5.90
N ALA A 124 -11.16 -7.16 -6.09
CA ALA A 124 -9.80 -6.70 -5.86
C ALA A 124 -9.48 -5.40 -6.63
N PHE A 125 -10.02 -5.23 -7.83
CA PHE A 125 -9.75 -4.08 -8.69
C PHE A 125 -10.53 -2.80 -8.31
N ILE A 126 -11.46 -2.87 -7.36
CA ILE A 126 -12.10 -1.69 -6.76
C ILE A 126 -11.02 -0.79 -6.14
N LEU A 127 -9.95 -1.38 -5.57
CA LEU A 127 -8.84 -0.63 -4.99
C LEU A 127 -8.13 0.21 -6.06
N ALA A 128 -7.85 -0.35 -7.24
CA ALA A 128 -7.22 0.38 -8.35
C ALA A 128 -8.10 1.53 -8.84
N ALA A 129 -9.42 1.30 -8.97
CA ALA A 129 -10.36 2.34 -9.36
C ALA A 129 -10.42 3.48 -8.32
N ALA A 130 -10.43 3.14 -7.01
CA ALA A 130 -10.40 4.11 -5.93
C ALA A 130 -9.09 4.92 -5.92
N ALA A 131 -7.95 4.27 -6.18
CA ALA A 131 -6.64 4.93 -6.29
C ALA A 131 -6.62 5.95 -7.45
N ALA A 132 -7.07 5.54 -8.64
CA ALA A 132 -7.15 6.42 -9.81
C ALA A 132 -8.09 7.62 -9.55
N TYR A 133 -9.28 7.36 -9.00
CA TYR A 133 -10.23 8.42 -8.65
C TYR A 133 -9.63 9.41 -7.64
N ARG A 134 -8.96 8.91 -6.59
CA ARG A 134 -8.32 9.74 -5.57
C ARG A 134 -7.24 10.64 -6.17
N LEU A 135 -6.35 10.11 -7.01
CA LEU A 135 -5.27 10.86 -7.63
C LEU A 135 -5.81 11.92 -8.59
N ALA A 136 -6.84 11.60 -9.38
CA ALA A 136 -7.52 12.56 -10.22
C ALA A 136 -8.16 13.70 -9.40
N LYS A 137 -8.88 13.35 -8.31
CA LYS A 137 -9.48 14.33 -7.39
C LYS A 137 -8.41 15.22 -6.74
N PHE A 138 -7.28 14.65 -6.33
CA PHE A 138 -6.16 15.38 -5.73
C PHE A 138 -5.55 16.40 -6.70
N ASN A 139 -5.44 16.05 -7.97
CA ASN A 139 -4.88 16.93 -8.98
C ASN A 139 -5.78 18.13 -9.33
N LEU A 140 -7.10 17.97 -9.14
CA LEU A 140 -8.10 19.00 -9.46
C LEU A 140 -8.41 19.93 -8.28
N ASP A 141 -8.12 19.52 -7.03
CA ASP A 141 -8.50 20.30 -5.82
C ASP A 141 -7.36 21.19 -5.33
N PRO A 142 -7.40 22.51 -5.57
CA PRO A 142 -6.38 23.44 -5.11
C PRO A 142 -6.34 23.60 -3.59
N SER A 143 -7.41 23.21 -2.86
CA SER A 143 -7.50 23.35 -1.40
C SER A 143 -6.64 22.33 -0.62
N GLN A 144 -6.12 21.31 -1.29
CA GLN A 144 -5.32 20.24 -0.67
C GLN A 144 -3.87 20.64 -0.34
N HIS A 145 -3.48 21.89 -0.64
CA HIS A 145 -2.18 22.41 -0.21
C HIS A 145 -2.05 22.56 1.32
N PHE A 146 -3.17 22.65 2.04
CA PHE A 146 -3.20 22.88 3.50
C PHE A 146 -3.58 21.67 4.34
N GLY A 147 -3.93 20.51 3.74
CA GLY A 147 -4.27 19.29 4.47
C GLY A 147 -4.60 18.13 3.55
N PHE A 148 -4.20 16.92 3.93
CA PHE A 148 -4.55 15.72 3.17
C PHE A 148 -5.98 15.28 3.49
N LYS A 149 -6.82 15.12 2.47
CA LYS A 149 -8.13 14.50 2.56
C LYS A 149 -8.03 13.06 2.04
N GLY A 150 -8.38 12.10 2.89
CA GLY A 150 -8.28 10.67 2.59
C GLY A 150 -6.86 10.09 2.68
N VAL A 151 -6.78 8.76 2.78
CA VAL A 151 -5.50 8.05 2.94
C VAL A 151 -4.67 8.11 1.66
N PRO A 152 -3.35 8.41 1.74
CA PRO A 152 -2.47 8.44 0.58
C PRO A 152 -2.42 7.11 -0.16
N THR A 153 -2.46 7.14 -1.51
CA THR A 153 -2.39 5.93 -2.35
C THR A 153 -1.12 5.11 -2.09
N PRO A 154 0.09 5.71 -1.95
CA PRO A 154 1.28 4.94 -1.60
C PRO A 154 1.17 4.24 -0.23
N ALA A 155 0.53 4.85 0.76
CA ALA A 155 0.36 4.22 2.08
C ALA A 155 -0.52 2.95 2.00
N VAL A 156 -1.59 3.00 1.22
CA VAL A 156 -2.46 1.83 0.97
C VAL A 156 -1.70 0.77 0.15
N GLY A 157 -0.96 1.19 -0.88
CA GLY A 157 -0.14 0.30 -1.69
C GLY A 157 0.90 -0.46 -0.84
N LEU A 158 1.61 0.24 0.03
CA LEU A 158 2.60 -0.36 0.95
C LEU A 158 1.95 -1.29 1.98
N LEU A 159 0.76 -0.93 2.51
CA LEU A 159 0.03 -1.80 3.40
C LEU A 159 -0.29 -3.14 2.72
N VAL A 160 -0.87 -3.11 1.53
CA VAL A 160 -1.21 -4.33 0.78
C VAL A 160 0.05 -5.11 0.41
N ALA A 161 1.11 -4.43 -0.03
CA ALA A 161 2.40 -5.04 -0.34
C ALA A 161 3.08 -5.68 0.87
N SER A 162 2.76 -5.27 2.10
CA SER A 162 3.29 -5.92 3.29
C SER A 162 2.73 -7.34 3.52
N PHE A 163 1.54 -7.66 3.00
CA PHE A 163 0.87 -8.94 3.25
C PHE A 163 1.65 -10.16 2.71
N PRO A 164 2.08 -10.20 1.44
CA PRO A 164 2.91 -11.30 0.97
C PRO A 164 4.22 -11.46 1.77
N LEU A 165 4.82 -10.36 2.22
CA LEU A 165 6.04 -10.39 3.03
C LEU A 165 5.78 -10.95 4.44
N ILE A 166 4.66 -10.60 5.06
CA ILE A 166 4.24 -11.16 6.33
C ILE A 166 3.98 -12.66 6.19
N LEU A 167 3.25 -13.05 5.16
CA LEU A 167 2.91 -14.46 4.89
C LEU A 167 4.14 -15.30 4.57
N HIS A 168 5.12 -14.75 3.83
CA HIS A 168 6.33 -15.46 3.45
C HIS A 168 7.37 -15.55 4.57
N TYR A 169 7.59 -14.45 5.33
CA TYR A 169 8.62 -14.38 6.37
C TYR A 169 8.07 -14.53 7.80
N GLY A 170 6.76 -14.53 7.97
CA GLY A 170 6.08 -14.53 9.29
C GLY A 170 5.60 -15.91 9.74
N SER A 171 6.34 -16.98 9.49
CA SER A 171 5.98 -18.37 9.86
C SER A 171 5.61 -18.57 11.34
N SER A 172 6.05 -17.68 12.23
CA SER A 172 5.74 -17.74 13.67
C SER A 172 4.33 -17.28 14.03
N PHE A 173 3.58 -16.67 13.12
CA PHE A 173 2.27 -16.05 13.38
C PHE A 173 1.12 -16.79 12.67
N HIS A 174 0.93 -18.06 12.96
CA HIS A 174 -0.06 -18.91 12.29
C HIS A 174 -1.47 -18.31 12.24
N TYR A 175 -2.00 -17.80 13.35
CA TYR A 175 -3.32 -17.15 13.39
C TYR A 175 -3.43 -15.92 12.48
N ILE A 176 -2.38 -15.12 12.38
CA ILE A 176 -2.36 -13.93 11.53
C ILE A 176 -2.41 -14.34 10.06
N ASN A 177 -1.65 -15.38 9.70
CA ASN A 177 -1.63 -15.91 8.34
C ASN A 177 -3.01 -16.44 7.91
N GLU A 178 -3.72 -17.11 8.82
CA GLU A 178 -5.09 -17.59 8.55
C GLU A 178 -6.08 -16.44 8.32
N ILE A 179 -6.00 -15.38 9.13
CA ILE A 179 -6.84 -14.19 8.95
C ILE A 179 -6.54 -13.51 7.61
N MET A 180 -5.25 -13.36 7.27
CA MET A 180 -4.82 -12.66 6.06
C MET A 180 -5.23 -13.39 4.77
N ILE A 181 -5.42 -14.71 4.82
CA ILE A 181 -5.88 -15.53 3.68
C ILE A 181 -7.39 -15.81 3.76
N ASN A 182 -8.12 -15.16 4.65
CA ASN A 182 -9.56 -15.30 4.73
C ASN A 182 -10.26 -14.39 3.71
N LYS A 183 -11.12 -14.97 2.83
CA LYS A 183 -11.82 -14.21 1.79
C LYS A 183 -12.66 -13.06 2.33
N TRP A 184 -13.36 -13.26 3.45
CA TRP A 184 -14.20 -12.23 4.05
C TRP A 184 -13.39 -11.07 4.62
N PHE A 185 -12.24 -11.38 5.23
CA PHE A 185 -11.28 -10.37 5.65
C PHE A 185 -10.76 -9.56 4.47
N LEU A 186 -10.38 -10.22 3.37
CA LEU A 186 -9.88 -9.57 2.16
C LEU A 186 -10.94 -8.67 1.50
N TYR A 187 -12.19 -9.12 1.39
CA TYR A 187 -13.27 -8.28 0.89
C TYR A 187 -13.52 -7.07 1.78
N GLY A 188 -13.59 -7.26 3.09
CA GLY A 188 -13.73 -6.17 4.06
C GLY A 188 -12.59 -5.16 3.95
N LEU A 189 -11.36 -5.65 3.78
CA LEU A 189 -10.16 -4.83 3.59
C LEU A 189 -10.24 -4.00 2.30
N ILE A 190 -10.58 -4.63 1.16
CA ILE A 190 -10.72 -3.96 -0.13
C ILE A 190 -11.72 -2.80 -0.03
N ILE A 191 -12.90 -3.06 0.53
CA ILE A 191 -13.94 -2.05 0.68
C ILE A 191 -13.48 -0.91 1.61
N THR A 192 -12.90 -1.27 2.75
CA THR A 192 -12.43 -0.29 3.75
C THR A 192 -11.32 0.59 3.21
N LEU A 193 -10.31 0.01 2.56
CA LEU A 193 -9.18 0.77 2.01
C LEU A 193 -9.63 1.66 0.86
N SER A 194 -10.49 1.16 -0.03
CA SER A 194 -11.05 1.95 -1.13
C SER A 194 -11.88 3.12 -0.62
N TRP A 195 -12.70 2.89 0.40
CA TRP A 195 -13.48 3.95 1.04
C TRP A 195 -12.57 4.98 1.74
N LEU A 196 -11.55 4.55 2.48
CA LEU A 196 -10.59 5.43 3.15
C LEU A 196 -9.83 6.33 2.17
N MET A 197 -9.45 5.82 0.99
CA MET A 197 -8.79 6.61 -0.05
C MET A 197 -9.68 7.72 -0.61
N VAL A 198 -10.96 7.40 -0.89
CA VAL A 198 -11.91 8.34 -1.52
C VAL A 198 -12.54 9.29 -0.50
N SER A 199 -12.50 8.92 0.80
CA SER A 199 -13.09 9.70 1.89
C SER A 199 -12.46 11.09 2.03
N ASN A 200 -13.22 12.02 2.64
CA ASN A 200 -12.73 13.34 2.99
C ASN A 200 -12.17 13.40 4.43
N LEU A 201 -11.70 12.26 4.96
CA LEU A 201 -11.12 12.22 6.30
C LEU A 201 -9.87 13.13 6.36
N PRO A 202 -9.86 14.12 7.25
CA PRO A 202 -8.69 14.96 7.44
C PRO A 202 -7.61 14.17 8.15
N LEU A 203 -6.49 13.98 7.49
CA LEU A 203 -5.33 13.27 8.02
C LEU A 203 -4.17 14.23 8.27
N ILE A 204 -3.36 13.92 9.27
CA ILE A 204 -2.19 14.71 9.60
C ILE A 204 -1.17 14.62 8.47
N ALA A 205 -0.74 15.77 7.96
CA ALA A 205 0.38 15.83 7.03
C ALA A 205 1.67 15.45 7.77
N LEU A 206 2.37 14.44 7.30
CA LEU A 206 3.65 13.97 7.87
C LEU A 206 4.81 14.95 7.61
N LYS A 207 4.52 16.09 6.99
CA LYS A 207 5.52 17.15 6.72
C LYS A 207 5.87 17.88 8.00
N PHE A 208 7.15 17.91 8.34
CA PHE A 208 7.66 18.74 9.44
C PHE A 208 7.80 20.20 8.96
N SER A 209 7.10 21.13 9.61
CA SER A 209 7.16 22.56 9.31
C SER A 209 7.92 23.34 10.39
N GLY A 210 9.08 22.81 10.82
CA GLY A 210 9.91 23.34 11.90
C GLY A 210 9.87 22.45 13.14
N PHE A 211 10.94 22.46 13.94
CA PHE A 211 11.03 21.68 15.18
C PHE A 211 10.22 22.35 16.29
N SER A 212 8.91 22.07 16.35
CA SER A 212 8.08 22.45 17.49
C SER A 212 7.52 21.18 18.15
N VAL A 213 8.11 20.78 19.26
CA VAL A 213 7.71 19.57 20.01
C VAL A 213 6.20 19.57 20.31
N LYS A 214 5.60 20.72 20.57
CA LYS A 214 4.18 20.86 20.91
C LYS A 214 3.24 20.59 19.72
N ASN A 215 3.62 21.03 18.51
CA ASN A 215 2.82 20.86 17.30
C ASN A 215 3.09 19.54 16.59
N ASP A 216 4.28 18.97 16.77
CA ASP A 216 4.71 17.74 16.13
C ASP A 216 4.57 16.49 17.04
N PHE A 217 4.00 16.66 18.24
CA PHE A 217 3.81 15.55 19.21
C PHE A 217 3.13 14.31 18.62
N PRO A 218 2.04 14.40 17.82
CA PRO A 218 1.44 13.22 17.19
C PRO A 218 2.37 12.51 16.20
N LYS A 219 3.22 13.27 15.49
CA LYS A 219 4.19 12.71 14.55
C LYS A 219 5.33 12.00 15.27
N LEU A 220 5.75 12.52 16.43
CA LEU A 220 6.76 11.90 17.28
C LEU A 220 6.25 10.59 17.88
N ILE A 221 4.99 10.52 18.30
CA ILE A 221 4.35 9.27 18.74
C ILE A 221 4.35 8.26 17.62
N LEU A 222 3.92 8.66 16.42
CA LEU A 222 3.88 7.76 15.26
C LEU A 222 5.28 7.24 14.90
N MET A 223 6.28 8.10 14.96
CA MET A 223 7.68 7.72 14.71
C MET A 223 8.18 6.73 15.77
N GLY A 224 7.85 6.95 17.05
CA GLY A 224 8.18 6.03 18.15
C GLY A 224 7.52 4.65 17.95
N ILE A 225 6.22 4.62 17.65
CA ILE A 225 5.50 3.38 17.32
C ILE A 225 6.15 2.70 16.12
N GLY A 226 6.53 3.45 15.09
CA GLY A 226 7.17 2.95 13.90
C GLY A 226 8.50 2.25 14.21
N ILE A 227 9.39 2.92 14.94
CA ILE A 227 10.71 2.38 15.32
C ILE A 227 10.55 1.08 16.14
N VAL A 228 9.71 1.12 17.19
CA VAL A 228 9.47 -0.05 18.05
C VAL A 228 8.87 -1.20 17.24
N SER A 229 7.86 -0.93 16.42
CA SER A 229 7.20 -1.97 15.61
C SER A 229 8.17 -2.60 14.60
N VAL A 230 9.00 -1.83 13.92
CA VAL A 230 9.99 -2.35 12.96
C VAL A 230 11.02 -3.25 13.65
N LEU A 231 11.52 -2.86 14.82
CA LEU A 231 12.52 -3.63 15.57
C LEU A 231 11.99 -4.99 16.05
N PHE A 232 10.74 -5.06 16.51
CA PHE A 232 10.18 -6.28 17.11
C PHE A 232 9.32 -7.11 16.14
N LEU A 233 8.63 -6.48 15.19
CA LEU A 233 7.58 -7.12 14.40
C LEU A 233 7.92 -7.22 12.90
N LYS A 234 9.07 -6.71 12.47
CA LYS A 234 9.51 -6.75 11.07
C LYS A 234 8.41 -6.26 10.12
N TRP A 235 7.94 -7.08 9.18
CA TRP A 235 6.93 -6.72 8.19
C TRP A 235 5.54 -6.44 8.77
N LEU A 236 5.19 -7.01 9.92
CA LEU A 236 3.95 -6.67 10.66
C LEU A 236 3.93 -5.22 11.16
N ALA A 237 5.07 -4.55 11.21
CA ALA A 237 5.12 -3.14 11.55
C ALA A 237 4.29 -2.26 10.59
N VAL A 238 4.23 -2.61 9.29
CA VAL A 238 3.54 -1.80 8.28
C VAL A 238 2.04 -1.66 8.56
N PRO A 239 1.26 -2.75 8.76
CA PRO A 239 -0.15 -2.64 9.18
C PRO A 239 -0.33 -1.87 10.49
N ILE A 240 0.54 -2.07 11.48
CA ILE A 240 0.45 -1.40 12.78
C ILE A 240 0.67 0.10 12.62
N ILE A 241 1.70 0.52 11.89
CA ILE A 241 1.97 1.93 11.59
C ILE A 241 0.80 2.56 10.84
N PHE A 242 0.22 1.84 9.87
CA PHE A 242 -0.92 2.31 9.10
C PHE A 242 -2.15 2.56 9.98
N VAL A 243 -2.51 1.61 10.85
CA VAL A 243 -3.62 1.75 11.79
C VAL A 243 -3.34 2.88 12.80
N ALA A 244 -2.14 2.92 13.37
CA ALA A 244 -1.71 3.96 14.29
C ALA A 244 -1.78 5.35 13.64
N TYR A 245 -1.35 5.50 12.39
CA TYR A 245 -1.44 6.75 11.64
C TYR A 245 -2.88 7.24 11.52
N ILE A 246 -3.83 6.35 11.17
CA ILE A 246 -5.25 6.71 11.07
C ILE A 246 -5.80 7.12 12.44
N LEU A 247 -5.56 6.33 13.49
CA LEU A 247 -6.07 6.59 14.83
C LEU A 247 -5.53 7.91 15.41
N ILE A 248 -4.21 8.14 15.28
CA ILE A 248 -3.58 9.38 15.72
C ILE A 248 -4.13 10.58 14.95
N SER A 249 -4.30 10.44 13.63
CA SER A 249 -4.85 11.52 12.79
C SER A 249 -6.28 11.89 13.19
N LEU A 250 -7.11 10.91 13.54
CA LEU A 250 -8.48 11.16 13.98
C LEU A 250 -8.53 11.79 15.38
N THR A 251 -7.64 11.34 16.28
CA THR A 251 -7.61 11.82 17.69
C THR A 251 -7.10 13.25 17.80
N PHE A 252 -6.09 13.64 17.02
CA PHE A 252 -5.45 14.95 17.08
C PHE A 252 -5.98 15.95 16.07
N LYS A 253 -7.10 15.66 15.40
CA LYS A 253 -7.77 16.51 14.41
C LYS A 253 -8.08 17.95 14.92
N ASN A 254 -8.40 18.09 16.18
CA ASN A 254 -8.90 19.36 16.75
C ASN A 254 -7.82 20.44 17.01
N LYS A 255 -6.54 20.17 16.77
CA LYS A 255 -5.45 21.12 17.04
C LYS A 255 -4.83 21.76 15.80
N ALA A 256 -5.25 21.37 14.59
CA ALA A 256 -4.65 21.85 13.34
C ALA A 256 -5.55 22.86 12.58
N THR A 257 -6.72 23.21 13.13
CA THR A 257 -7.71 24.12 12.49
C THR A 257 -8.01 25.35 13.34
N THR A 258 -7.23 25.65 14.33
CA THR A 258 -7.13 26.95 15.01
C THR A 258 -5.70 27.47 14.86
#